data_1a514344d71d075d417c5bddfbcc46a5
#
_entry.id   1a514344d71d075d417c5bddfbcc46a5
#
_cell.length_a   1.000
_cell.length_b   1.000
_cell.length_c   1.000
_cell.angle_alpha   90.00
_cell.angle_beta   90.00
_cell.angle_gamma   90.00
#
_symmetry.space_group_name_H-M   'P 1'
#
loop_
_entity.id
_entity.type
_entity.pdbx_description
1 polymer ?
#
loop_
_entity_poly.entity_id
_entity_poly.type
_entity_poly.pdbx_seq_one_letter_code
_entity_poly.pdbx_strand_id
1 'polypeptide(L)'
;MKTSIIKVAKEKLPECLEVIHRSFATVADEFGLTEENCPKHTSFIPLSYLETQMKWGRLMFGLYTDERIIGYMSLSKEDDEAYELHNLAILPEFRHSGFGKQMLDYAKETVKSLGGSKIKIGIIEESTVLKDWYIANGFEHTGSKKFDHLPFTSGYLEWRV
;
A
#
# COMPACT_ATOMS: atom_id res chain seq x y z
N MET A 1 -5.72 -12.11 18.57
CA MET A 1 -6.35 -12.32 17.26
C MET A 1 -5.36 -13.01 16.34
N LYS A 2 -5.77 -14.10 15.75
CA LYS A 2 -4.91 -14.87 14.85
C LYS A 2 -5.06 -14.37 13.42
N THR A 3 -3.95 -14.02 12.79
CA THR A 3 -3.92 -13.51 11.41
C THR A 3 -3.00 -14.33 10.52
N SER A 4 -3.24 -14.27 9.21
CA SER A 4 -2.35 -14.84 8.21
C SER A 4 -2.30 -13.92 6.99
N ILE A 5 -1.14 -13.90 6.33
CA ILE A 5 -0.96 -13.15 5.08
C ILE A 5 -0.92 -14.18 3.95
N ILE A 6 -1.84 -14.01 3.01
CA ILE A 6 -2.06 -14.99 1.93
C ILE A 6 -2.14 -14.25 0.59
N LYS A 7 -1.60 -14.88 -0.44
CA LYS A 7 -1.75 -14.39 -1.82
C LYS A 7 -3.23 -14.33 -2.18
N VAL A 8 -3.67 -13.20 -2.74
CA VAL A 8 -5.08 -12.96 -3.03
C VAL A 8 -5.54 -13.79 -4.23
N ALA A 9 -6.66 -14.51 -4.07
CA ALA A 9 -7.34 -15.18 -5.17
C ALA A 9 -8.24 -14.19 -5.91
N LYS A 10 -8.48 -14.42 -7.20
CA LYS A 10 -9.25 -13.50 -8.05
C LYS A 10 -10.63 -13.19 -7.48
N GLU A 11 -11.32 -14.18 -6.95
CA GLU A 11 -12.67 -14.02 -6.37
C GLU A 11 -12.69 -13.17 -5.10
N LYS A 12 -11.53 -12.90 -4.50
CA LYS A 12 -11.38 -12.05 -3.32
C LYS A 12 -11.08 -10.60 -3.65
N LEU A 13 -10.87 -10.25 -4.91
CA LEU A 13 -10.58 -8.86 -5.29
C LEU A 13 -11.67 -7.85 -4.87
N PRO A 14 -12.97 -8.16 -4.97
CA PRO A 14 -13.99 -7.23 -4.47
C PRO A 14 -13.85 -6.92 -2.97
N GLU A 15 -13.51 -7.91 -2.16
CA GLU A 15 -13.28 -7.71 -0.72
C GLU A 15 -12.01 -6.88 -0.48
N CYS A 16 -10.95 -7.10 -1.24
CA CYS A 16 -9.74 -6.28 -1.20
C CYS A 16 -10.02 -4.83 -1.57
N LEU A 17 -10.85 -4.62 -2.59
CA LEU A 17 -11.23 -3.27 -3.02
C LEU A 17 -11.94 -2.51 -1.89
N GLU A 18 -12.82 -3.16 -1.16
CA GLU A 18 -13.49 -2.55 -0.01
C GLU A 18 -12.48 -2.14 1.07
N VAL A 19 -11.51 -3.00 1.38
CA VAL A 19 -10.45 -2.68 2.34
C VAL A 19 -9.65 -1.46 1.88
N ILE A 20 -9.28 -1.43 0.61
CA ILE A 20 -8.53 -0.30 0.03
C ILE A 20 -9.35 0.99 0.12
N HIS A 21 -10.60 0.97 -0.33
CA HIS A 21 -11.46 2.14 -0.32
C HIS A 21 -11.66 2.68 1.09
N ARG A 22 -11.99 1.83 2.05
CA ARG A 22 -12.24 2.25 3.43
C ARG A 22 -10.98 2.79 4.10
N SER A 23 -9.84 2.15 3.85
CA SER A 23 -8.57 2.59 4.42
C SER A 23 -8.15 3.95 3.84
N PHE A 24 -8.18 4.11 2.54
CA PHE A 24 -7.72 5.33 1.88
C PHE A 24 -8.75 6.46 1.89
N ALA A 25 -10.02 6.17 2.18
CA ALA A 25 -11.02 7.22 2.40
C ALA A 25 -10.63 8.14 3.56
N THR A 26 -10.00 7.61 4.60
CA THR A 26 -9.52 8.44 5.72
C THR A 26 -8.43 9.42 5.28
N VAL A 27 -7.59 9.01 4.33
CA VAL A 27 -6.55 9.87 3.74
C VAL A 27 -7.22 10.95 2.86
N ALA A 28 -8.18 10.54 2.03
CA ALA A 28 -8.92 11.49 1.19
C ALA A 28 -9.61 12.55 2.04
N ASP A 29 -10.25 12.15 3.14
CA ASP A 29 -10.91 13.07 4.07
C ASP A 29 -9.91 14.04 4.71
N GLU A 30 -8.76 13.53 5.16
CA GLU A 30 -7.73 14.35 5.80
C GLU A 30 -7.16 15.42 4.87
N PHE A 31 -6.94 15.07 3.60
CA PHE A 31 -6.30 15.97 2.63
C PHE A 31 -7.30 16.61 1.64
N GLY A 32 -8.59 16.43 1.86
CA GLY A 32 -9.61 17.04 1.00
C GLY A 32 -9.59 16.52 -0.43
N LEU A 33 -9.27 15.24 -0.63
CA LEU A 33 -9.20 14.65 -1.96
C LEU A 33 -10.58 14.19 -2.44
N THR A 34 -10.91 14.53 -3.69
CA THR A 34 -12.19 14.20 -4.32
C THR A 34 -11.94 13.60 -5.70
N GLU A 35 -12.96 13.01 -6.30
CA GLU A 35 -12.86 12.52 -7.68
C GLU A 35 -12.59 13.65 -8.67
N GLU A 36 -12.93 14.89 -8.33
CA GLU A 36 -12.67 16.05 -9.17
C GLU A 36 -11.21 16.51 -9.10
N ASN A 37 -10.63 16.64 -7.89
CA ASN A 37 -9.27 17.17 -7.74
C ASN A 37 -8.18 16.10 -7.75
N CYS A 38 -8.55 14.83 -7.54
CA CYS A 38 -7.59 13.73 -7.53
C CYS A 38 -8.29 12.42 -7.97
N PRO A 39 -8.70 12.33 -9.26
CA PRO A 39 -9.54 11.21 -9.74
C PRO A 39 -8.86 9.85 -9.68
N LYS A 40 -7.52 9.82 -9.64
CA LYS A 40 -6.76 8.57 -9.59
C LYS A 40 -6.31 8.18 -8.19
N HIS A 41 -6.79 8.88 -7.16
CA HIS A 41 -6.46 8.52 -5.78
C HIS A 41 -6.94 7.10 -5.47
N THR A 42 -6.17 6.39 -4.64
CA THR A 42 -6.42 4.98 -4.30
C THR A 42 -7.81 4.73 -3.74
N SER A 43 -8.40 5.71 -3.02
CA SER A 43 -9.76 5.59 -2.49
C SER A 43 -10.85 5.52 -3.58
N PHE A 44 -10.52 5.84 -4.84
CA PHE A 44 -11.47 5.88 -5.96
C PHE A 44 -11.20 4.85 -7.05
N ILE A 45 -10.23 3.95 -6.89
CA ILE A 45 -9.91 2.98 -7.94
C ILE A 45 -11.07 2.01 -8.16
N PRO A 46 -11.34 1.63 -9.43
CA PRO A 46 -12.37 0.64 -9.72
C PRO A 46 -11.85 -0.79 -9.56
N LEU A 47 -12.75 -1.76 -9.46
CA LEU A 47 -12.40 -3.18 -9.40
C LEU A 47 -11.57 -3.61 -10.61
N SER A 48 -11.87 -3.10 -11.79
CA SER A 48 -11.12 -3.40 -13.01
C SER A 48 -9.64 -3.08 -12.91
N TYR A 49 -9.28 -2.09 -12.10
CA TYR A 49 -7.88 -1.74 -11.85
C TYR A 49 -7.13 -2.89 -11.16
N LEU A 50 -7.74 -3.49 -10.14
CA LEU A 50 -7.16 -4.64 -9.44
C LEU A 50 -7.11 -5.87 -10.35
N GLU A 51 -8.15 -6.10 -11.12
CA GLU A 51 -8.20 -7.23 -12.06
C GLU A 51 -7.08 -7.12 -13.10
N THR A 52 -6.85 -5.94 -13.62
CA THR A 52 -5.78 -5.68 -14.58
C THR A 52 -4.40 -5.89 -13.95
N GLN A 53 -4.18 -5.41 -12.73
CA GLN A 53 -2.92 -5.60 -12.01
C GLN A 53 -2.63 -7.08 -11.78
N MET A 54 -3.64 -7.86 -11.41
CA MET A 54 -3.51 -9.30 -11.22
C MET A 54 -3.14 -9.99 -12.53
N LYS A 55 -3.76 -9.60 -13.62
CA LYS A 55 -3.47 -10.11 -14.95
C LYS A 55 -2.02 -9.82 -15.38
N TRP A 56 -1.48 -8.69 -14.96
CA TRP A 56 -0.08 -8.30 -15.26
C TRP A 56 0.94 -8.94 -14.32
N GLY A 57 0.49 -9.78 -13.38
CA GLY A 57 1.38 -10.53 -12.49
C GLY A 57 1.81 -9.79 -11.24
N ARG A 58 1.11 -8.73 -10.85
CA ARG A 58 1.39 -8.04 -9.58
C ARG A 58 1.21 -9.00 -8.42
N LEU A 59 2.13 -8.94 -7.44
CA LEU A 59 2.04 -9.76 -6.23
C LEU A 59 1.07 -9.08 -5.26
N MET A 60 -0.08 -9.68 -5.03
CA MET A 60 -1.15 -9.11 -4.23
C MET A 60 -1.39 -9.98 -3.00
N PHE A 61 -1.39 -9.36 -1.82
CA PHE A 61 -1.51 -10.06 -0.54
C PHE A 61 -2.63 -9.49 0.31
N GLY A 62 -3.37 -10.37 0.97
CA GLY A 62 -4.38 -10.02 1.95
C GLY A 62 -3.97 -10.44 3.34
N LEU A 63 -4.28 -9.61 4.33
CA LEU A 63 -4.18 -9.99 5.75
C LEU A 63 -5.54 -10.47 6.19
N TYR A 64 -5.61 -11.74 6.56
CA TYR A 64 -6.84 -12.42 6.95
C TYR A 64 -6.91 -12.60 8.46
N THR A 65 -8.11 -12.44 9.00
CA THR A 65 -8.45 -12.89 10.34
C THR A 65 -9.78 -13.62 10.23
N ASP A 66 -9.81 -14.86 10.68
CA ASP A 66 -10.91 -15.81 10.45
C ASP A 66 -11.26 -15.85 8.97
N GLU A 67 -12.11 -15.68 8.31
CA GLU A 67 -12.30 -15.70 6.87
C GLU A 67 -12.43 -14.30 6.25
N ARG A 68 -12.12 -13.28 7.04
CA ARG A 68 -12.28 -11.89 6.62
C ARG A 68 -10.93 -11.26 6.29
N ILE A 69 -10.89 -10.48 5.21
CA ILE A 69 -9.72 -9.68 4.86
C ILE A 69 -9.80 -8.33 5.61
N ILE A 70 -8.75 -8.02 6.37
CA ILE A 70 -8.66 -6.76 7.13
C ILE A 70 -7.52 -5.88 6.68
N GLY A 71 -6.65 -6.38 5.79
CA GLY A 71 -5.53 -5.63 5.24
C GLY A 71 -5.19 -6.08 3.84
N TYR A 72 -4.49 -5.22 3.12
CA TYR A 72 -4.11 -5.47 1.72
C TYR A 72 -2.79 -4.77 1.41
N MET A 73 -2.00 -5.35 0.53
CA MET A 73 -0.86 -4.70 -0.10
C MET A 73 -0.52 -5.39 -1.41
N SER A 74 0.23 -4.72 -2.26
CA SER A 74 0.79 -5.35 -3.44
C SER A 74 2.22 -4.91 -3.68
N LEU A 75 2.96 -5.75 -4.41
CA LEU A 75 4.34 -5.49 -4.82
C LEU A 75 4.45 -5.63 -6.32
N SER A 76 5.16 -4.70 -6.95
CA SER A 76 5.54 -4.82 -8.36
C SER A 76 7.04 -4.76 -8.49
N LYS A 77 7.59 -5.59 -9.37
CA LYS A 77 9.02 -5.57 -9.66
C LYS A 77 9.33 -4.37 -10.55
N GLU A 78 10.24 -3.51 -10.13
CA GLU A 78 10.67 -2.35 -10.90
C GLU A 78 11.91 -2.69 -11.76
N ASP A 79 12.90 -3.35 -11.14
CA ASP A 79 14.10 -3.86 -11.81
C ASP A 79 14.63 -5.07 -11.03
N ASP A 80 15.84 -5.54 -11.33
CA ASP A 80 16.39 -6.75 -10.69
C ASP A 80 16.62 -6.57 -9.18
N GLU A 81 16.75 -5.34 -8.68
CA GLU A 81 17.00 -5.04 -7.27
C GLU A 81 15.81 -4.48 -6.55
N ALA A 82 14.97 -3.70 -7.23
CA ALA A 82 13.95 -2.87 -6.60
C ALA A 82 12.54 -3.37 -6.85
N TYR A 83 11.75 -3.38 -5.78
CA TYR A 83 10.30 -3.60 -5.81
C TYR A 83 9.60 -2.35 -5.32
N GLU A 84 8.41 -2.10 -5.81
CA GLU A 84 7.56 -1.01 -5.34
C GLU A 84 6.40 -1.59 -4.53
N LEU A 85 6.19 -1.06 -3.33
CA LEU A 85 5.07 -1.42 -2.47
C LEU A 85 3.91 -0.47 -2.76
N HIS A 86 2.74 -1.03 -3.04
CA HIS A 86 1.54 -0.27 -3.38
C HIS A 86 0.41 -0.56 -2.41
N ASN A 87 -0.34 0.48 -2.10
CA ASN A 87 -1.67 0.37 -1.48
C ASN A 87 -1.68 -0.44 -0.18
N LEU A 88 -0.65 -0.30 0.65
CA LEU A 88 -0.66 -0.88 1.99
C LEU A 88 -1.84 -0.30 2.77
N ALA A 89 -2.78 -1.14 3.10
CA ALA A 89 -4.05 -0.73 3.69
C ALA A 89 -4.42 -1.65 4.85
N ILE A 90 -4.87 -1.05 5.95
CA ILE A 90 -5.48 -1.77 7.08
C ILE A 90 -6.84 -1.11 7.31
N LEU A 91 -7.88 -1.90 7.50
CA LEU A 91 -9.19 -1.34 7.87
C LEU A 91 -9.04 -0.42 9.07
N PRO A 92 -9.71 0.75 9.06
CA PRO A 92 -9.52 1.74 10.14
C PRO A 92 -9.72 1.18 11.55
N GLU A 93 -10.69 0.30 11.75
CA GLU A 93 -11.00 -0.30 13.05
C GLU A 93 -9.92 -1.29 13.54
N PHE A 94 -8.99 -1.69 12.67
CA PHE A 94 -7.89 -2.59 13.03
C PHE A 94 -6.53 -1.90 13.08
N ARG A 95 -6.50 -0.57 12.98
CA ARG A 95 -5.26 0.20 13.07
C ARG A 95 -4.72 0.22 14.50
N HIS A 96 -3.43 0.59 14.64
CA HIS A 96 -2.73 0.72 15.91
C HIS A 96 -2.61 -0.60 16.70
N SER A 97 -2.67 -1.74 16.00
CA SER A 97 -2.55 -3.07 16.58
C SER A 97 -1.36 -3.86 16.02
N GLY A 98 -0.46 -3.20 15.29
CA GLY A 98 0.73 -3.84 14.73
C GLY A 98 0.53 -4.56 13.40
N PHE A 99 -0.66 -4.52 12.81
CA PHE A 99 -0.94 -5.23 11.55
C PHE A 99 -0.22 -4.60 10.35
N GLY A 100 -0.10 -3.28 10.30
CA GLY A 100 0.67 -2.60 9.26
C GLY A 100 2.13 -3.03 9.27
N LYS A 101 2.74 -3.10 10.45
CA LYS A 101 4.10 -3.58 10.62
C LYS A 101 4.24 -5.04 10.21
N GLN A 102 3.28 -5.89 10.57
CA GLN A 102 3.26 -7.30 10.20
C GLN A 102 3.28 -7.46 8.68
N MET A 103 2.45 -6.69 7.96
CA MET A 103 2.41 -6.72 6.51
C MET A 103 3.71 -6.18 5.89
N LEU A 104 4.24 -5.09 6.45
CA LEU A 104 5.48 -4.50 5.96
C LEU A 104 6.66 -5.45 6.13
N ASP A 105 6.75 -6.13 7.27
CA ASP A 105 7.79 -7.15 7.52
C ASP A 105 7.66 -8.32 6.53
N TYR A 106 6.44 -8.73 6.23
CA TYR A 106 6.19 -9.76 5.22
C TYR A 106 6.64 -9.32 3.83
N ALA A 107 6.39 -8.06 3.46
CA ALA A 107 6.84 -7.50 2.19
C ALA A 107 8.38 -7.53 2.09
N LYS A 108 9.07 -7.15 3.17
CA LYS A 108 10.53 -7.17 3.24
C LYS A 108 11.08 -8.58 3.04
N GLU A 109 10.52 -9.57 3.73
CA GLU A 109 10.95 -10.97 3.59
C GLU A 109 10.65 -11.51 2.19
N THR A 110 9.51 -11.14 1.62
CA THR A 110 9.15 -11.54 0.25
C THR A 110 10.15 -11.01 -0.76
N VAL A 111 10.50 -9.73 -0.68
CA VAL A 111 11.46 -9.10 -1.59
C VAL A 111 12.84 -9.76 -1.46
N LYS A 112 13.30 -10.02 -0.24
CA LYS A 112 14.56 -10.75 -0.02
C LYS A 112 14.53 -12.12 -0.68
N SER A 113 13.44 -12.88 -0.50
CA SER A 113 13.32 -14.23 -1.04
C SER A 113 13.31 -14.25 -2.57
N LEU A 114 12.89 -13.16 -3.19
CA LEU A 114 12.88 -12.99 -4.66
C LEU A 114 14.19 -12.43 -5.21
N GLY A 115 15.17 -12.21 -4.35
CA GLY A 115 16.49 -11.68 -4.76
C GLY A 115 16.54 -10.16 -4.83
N GLY A 116 15.49 -9.46 -4.40
CA GLY A 116 15.47 -8.00 -4.36
C GLY A 116 16.23 -7.44 -3.16
N SER A 117 16.68 -6.20 -3.28
CA SER A 117 17.45 -5.51 -2.24
C SER A 117 16.83 -4.19 -1.79
N LYS A 118 15.76 -3.75 -2.44
CA LYS A 118 15.10 -2.48 -2.13
C LYS A 118 13.58 -2.59 -2.21
N ILE A 119 12.92 -1.81 -1.36
CA ILE A 119 11.49 -1.50 -1.51
C ILE A 119 11.34 0.01 -1.62
N LYS A 120 10.65 0.47 -2.66
CA LYS A 120 10.33 1.87 -2.86
C LYS A 120 8.85 2.10 -2.57
N ILE A 121 8.52 3.24 -1.99
CA ILE A 121 7.14 3.66 -1.76
C ILE A 121 6.95 5.12 -2.13
N GLY A 122 5.72 5.47 -2.51
CA GLY A 122 5.28 6.85 -2.69
C GLY A 122 4.18 7.16 -1.68
N ILE A 123 4.25 8.33 -1.05
CA ILE A 123 3.27 8.80 -0.08
C ILE A 123 2.89 10.24 -0.39
N ILE A 124 1.87 10.73 0.30
CA ILE A 124 1.61 12.16 0.38
C ILE A 124 2.66 12.77 1.31
N GLU A 125 3.52 13.65 0.77
CA GLU A 125 4.62 14.25 1.53
C GLU A 125 4.14 14.96 2.79
N GLU A 126 2.99 15.61 2.71
CA GLU A 126 2.37 16.33 3.82
C GLU A 126 1.86 15.42 4.94
N SER A 127 1.75 14.11 4.70
CA SER A 127 1.38 13.14 5.72
C SER A 127 2.59 12.80 6.59
N THR A 128 2.90 13.67 7.54
CA THR A 128 4.07 13.52 8.40
C THR A 128 3.97 12.30 9.30
N VAL A 129 2.77 11.96 9.78
CA VAL A 129 2.53 10.78 10.61
C VAL A 129 2.88 9.49 9.84
N LEU A 130 2.44 9.39 8.60
CA LEU A 130 2.74 8.23 7.77
C LEU A 130 4.22 8.16 7.40
N LYS A 131 4.82 9.31 7.05
CA LYS A 131 6.25 9.39 6.77
C LYS A 131 7.08 8.91 7.95
N ASP A 132 6.79 9.41 9.15
CA ASP A 132 7.50 9.04 10.37
C ASP A 132 7.33 7.55 10.69
N TRP A 133 6.15 6.99 10.41
CA TRP A 133 5.91 5.56 10.60
C TRP A 133 6.80 4.70 9.70
N TYR A 134 6.91 5.07 8.42
CA TYR A 134 7.81 4.35 7.51
C TYR A 134 9.28 4.49 7.92
N ILE A 135 9.70 5.68 8.34
CA ILE A 135 11.08 5.90 8.81
C ILE A 135 11.35 5.04 10.04
N ALA A 136 10.40 4.97 10.98
CA ALA A 136 10.53 4.12 12.17
C ALA A 136 10.62 2.62 11.81
N ASN A 137 10.14 2.23 10.64
CA ASN A 137 10.21 0.86 10.13
C ASN A 137 11.37 0.63 9.15
N GLY A 138 12.36 1.50 9.17
CA GLY A 138 13.61 1.29 8.43
C GLY A 138 13.68 1.92 7.05
N PHE A 139 12.70 2.71 6.67
CA PHE A 139 12.73 3.44 5.39
C PHE A 139 13.48 4.76 5.55
N GLU A 140 14.10 5.22 4.46
CA GLU A 140 14.73 6.52 4.36
C GLU A 140 13.98 7.38 3.37
N HIS A 141 13.76 8.65 3.73
CA HIS A 141 13.16 9.62 2.81
C HIS A 141 14.18 9.99 1.74
N THR A 142 13.83 9.83 0.47
CA THR A 142 14.74 10.03 -0.66
C THR A 142 14.46 11.29 -1.44
N GLY A 143 13.28 11.90 -1.29
CA GLY A 143 12.93 13.12 -1.98
C GLY A 143 11.44 13.35 -2.07
N SER A 144 11.09 14.42 -2.78
CA SER A 144 9.69 14.76 -3.04
C SER A 144 9.56 15.45 -4.39
N LYS A 145 8.35 15.44 -4.94
CA LYS A 145 8.07 16.13 -6.20
C LYS A 145 6.65 16.65 -6.21
N LYS A 146 6.50 17.93 -6.59
CA LYS A 146 5.20 18.54 -6.79
C LYS A 146 4.78 18.38 -8.26
N PHE A 147 3.64 17.74 -8.47
CA PHE A 147 3.04 17.57 -9.80
C PHE A 147 1.88 18.56 -9.96
N ASP A 148 1.77 19.20 -11.13
CA ASP A 148 0.72 20.20 -11.37
C ASP A 148 -0.69 19.67 -11.24
N HIS A 149 -0.89 18.38 -11.58
CA HIS A 149 -2.21 17.74 -11.55
C HIS A 149 -2.61 17.19 -10.18
N LEU A 150 -1.73 17.28 -9.16
CA LEU A 150 -2.01 16.76 -7.83
C LEU A 150 -2.16 17.89 -6.81
N PRO A 151 -3.14 17.80 -5.91
CA PRO A 151 -3.35 18.79 -4.85
C PRO A 151 -2.38 18.65 -3.67
N PHE A 152 -1.42 17.73 -3.76
CA PHE A 152 -0.41 17.48 -2.71
C PHE A 152 0.95 17.23 -3.36
N THR A 153 2.00 17.19 -2.53
CA THR A 153 3.35 16.84 -2.96
C THR A 153 3.55 15.34 -2.80
N SER A 154 4.11 14.68 -3.80
CA SER A 154 4.48 13.27 -3.71
C SER A 154 5.79 13.12 -2.96
N GLY A 155 5.83 12.27 -1.95
CA GLY A 155 7.03 11.95 -1.18
C GLY A 155 7.49 10.54 -1.50
N TYR A 156 8.81 10.32 -1.46
CA TYR A 156 9.41 9.04 -1.81
C TYR A 156 10.32 8.54 -0.69
N LEU A 157 10.19 7.26 -0.38
CA LEU A 157 11.03 6.60 0.62
C LEU A 157 11.50 5.26 0.08
N GLU A 158 12.64 4.80 0.60
CA GLU A 158 13.25 3.51 0.26
C GLU A 158 13.65 2.75 1.51
N TRP A 159 13.44 1.44 1.46
CA TRP A 159 14.05 0.50 2.39
C TRP A 159 15.07 -0.34 1.64
N ARG A 160 16.18 -0.63 2.29
CA ARG A 160 17.24 -1.49 1.74
C ARG A 160 17.51 -2.68 2.65
N VAL A 161 17.75 -3.81 2.03
CA VAL A 161 18.15 -5.03 2.75
C VAL A 161 19.47 -4.82 3.49
#